data_5e82e7e11175aa12169b0dba72cd5e62
#
_entry.id   5e82e7e11175aa12169b0dba72cd5e62
#
_cell.length_a   1.000
_cell.length_b   1.000
_cell.length_c   1.000
_cell.angle_alpha   90.00
_cell.angle_beta   90.00
_cell.angle_gamma   90.00
#
_symmetry.space_group_name_H-M   'P 1'
#
loop_
_entity.id
_entity.type
_entity.pdbx_description
1 polymer ?
#
loop_
_entity_poly.entity_id
_entity_poly.type
_entity_poly.pdbx_seq_one_letter_code
_entity_poly.pdbx_strand_id
1 'polypeptide(L)'
;MNGTYLVTAYADKDQVKALGARWDPARRQWYVPAGRDMAPFTSWLPEGAAAPAAGEALAPATPSTPASTELTVPQKGIALSRLLAGVTQAISEAFKAGVWTLVEVVDTRVRNGHVYMEVSERDGNGAITAKATAVIWASQANRILPEFQQATGAQLGPGIKLLVRARPVFKPQFGFSLEFDAIDPDYTLGDLEARKREIRERLQREGLFDLNRLLPRPWDYNHVLVVAPEGGAGLGDFEAEATRLEAHGICHFIYAYSRFQGDGAAADIRTALLSALQQIELNHPWHPDAVVIIRGGGAVNDLAWLNDYGLVRCVCELGIPVLTGIGHERDNTVLDEVANARFDTPSKVIAGIEHTIVKRTREAKAMFEFVTQRATHSLERSRRMTTQIYTAVETGAR
;
A
#
# COMPACT_ATOMS: atom_id res chain seq x y z
N MET A 1 -15.57 -28.00 47.65
CA MET A 1 -16.20 -28.29 46.35
C MET A 1 -15.90 -29.77 46.05
N ASN A 2 -16.92 -30.64 46.17
CA ASN A 2 -16.72 -32.07 45.92
C ASN A 2 -16.99 -32.38 44.45
N GLY A 3 -15.96 -32.60 43.67
CA GLY A 3 -16.01 -33.04 42.27
C GLY A 3 -14.79 -33.90 41.95
N THR A 4 -14.91 -34.83 41.01
CA THR A 4 -13.80 -35.69 40.55
C THR A 4 -13.04 -34.98 39.44
N TYR A 5 -11.73 -34.77 39.63
CA TYR A 5 -10.86 -34.13 38.65
C TYR A 5 -10.44 -35.13 37.57
N LEU A 6 -10.39 -34.61 36.32
CA LEU A 6 -10.07 -35.39 35.12
C LEU A 6 -8.64 -35.10 34.66
N VAL A 7 -7.99 -36.10 34.13
CA VAL A 7 -6.69 -35.97 33.43
C VAL A 7 -7.00 -35.82 31.94
N THR A 8 -6.98 -34.57 31.43
CA THR A 8 -7.36 -34.29 30.06
C THR A 8 -6.22 -33.65 29.28
N ALA A 9 -5.98 -34.12 28.06
CA ALA A 9 -5.13 -33.40 27.11
C ALA A 9 -5.81 -32.12 26.60
N TYR A 10 -5.04 -31.13 26.17
CA TYR A 10 -5.59 -29.86 25.65
C TYR A 10 -6.56 -30.03 24.46
N ALA A 11 -6.34 -31.08 23.66
CA ALA A 11 -7.19 -31.45 22.53
C ALA A 11 -8.59 -31.90 22.95
N ASP A 12 -8.75 -32.47 24.17
CA ASP A 12 -10.00 -33.07 24.64
C ASP A 12 -10.90 -32.07 25.41
N LYS A 13 -10.47 -30.85 25.60
CA LYS A 13 -11.15 -29.81 26.38
C LYS A 13 -12.61 -29.60 25.98
N ASP A 14 -12.88 -29.59 24.65
CA ASP A 14 -14.20 -29.33 24.13
C ASP A 14 -15.13 -30.54 24.28
N GLN A 15 -14.58 -31.77 24.26
CA GLN A 15 -15.32 -32.99 24.49
C GLN A 15 -15.75 -33.11 25.98
N VAL A 16 -14.83 -32.93 26.92
CA VAL A 16 -15.16 -33.02 28.36
C VAL A 16 -16.10 -31.86 28.78
N LYS A 17 -15.97 -30.70 28.17
CA LYS A 17 -16.89 -29.57 28.37
C LYS A 17 -18.29 -29.89 27.86
N ALA A 18 -18.43 -30.48 26.68
CA ALA A 18 -19.71 -30.89 26.09
C ALA A 18 -20.42 -31.93 26.94
N LEU A 19 -19.68 -32.84 27.60
CA LEU A 19 -20.19 -33.83 28.53
C LEU A 19 -20.56 -33.23 29.89
N GLY A 20 -20.26 -31.94 30.12
CA GLY A 20 -20.69 -31.19 31.31
C GLY A 20 -19.65 -31.09 32.42
N ALA A 21 -18.39 -31.37 32.16
CA ALA A 21 -17.29 -31.01 33.05
C ALA A 21 -17.12 -29.49 33.16
N ARG A 22 -16.58 -29.06 34.30
CA ARG A 22 -16.30 -27.64 34.56
C ARG A 22 -14.82 -27.42 34.77
N TRP A 23 -14.35 -26.25 34.37
CA TRP A 23 -12.95 -25.86 34.53
C TRP A 23 -12.71 -25.23 35.91
N ASP A 24 -11.70 -25.72 36.63
CA ASP A 24 -11.21 -25.11 37.87
C ASP A 24 -9.95 -24.26 37.54
N PRO A 25 -10.02 -22.93 37.58
CA PRO A 25 -8.88 -22.07 37.27
C PRO A 25 -7.79 -22.10 38.33
N ALA A 26 -8.11 -22.48 39.60
CA ALA A 26 -7.14 -22.53 40.67
C ALA A 26 -6.22 -23.75 40.56
N ARG A 27 -6.76 -24.90 40.12
CA ARG A 27 -6.02 -26.13 39.89
C ARG A 27 -5.61 -26.36 38.44
N ARG A 28 -6.15 -25.53 37.52
CA ARG A 28 -5.95 -25.68 36.07
C ARG A 28 -6.33 -27.06 35.54
N GLN A 29 -7.45 -27.60 36.04
CA GLN A 29 -7.94 -28.94 35.70
C GLN A 29 -9.46 -28.92 35.46
N TRP A 30 -9.91 -29.85 34.61
CA TRP A 30 -11.34 -30.10 34.44
C TRP A 30 -11.83 -31.03 35.57
N TYR A 31 -13.04 -30.81 36.08
CA TYR A 31 -13.66 -31.64 37.06
C TYR A 31 -15.12 -31.93 36.76
N VAL A 32 -15.62 -33.07 37.19
CA VAL A 32 -17.03 -33.43 37.10
C VAL A 32 -17.68 -33.10 38.44
N PRO A 33 -18.73 -32.22 38.48
CA PRO A 33 -19.43 -31.90 39.71
C PRO A 33 -20.10 -33.11 40.33
N ALA A 34 -20.15 -33.20 41.68
CA ALA A 34 -20.78 -34.27 42.40
C ALA A 34 -22.26 -34.44 41.97
N GLY A 35 -22.70 -35.68 41.77
CA GLY A 35 -24.05 -36.03 41.36
C GLY A 35 -24.28 -36.17 39.85
N ARG A 36 -23.23 -36.06 39.04
CA ARG A 36 -23.29 -36.41 37.60
C ARG A 36 -22.80 -37.83 37.36
N ASP A 37 -23.35 -38.45 36.30
CA ASP A 37 -22.91 -39.73 35.82
C ASP A 37 -21.44 -39.67 35.37
N MET A 38 -20.63 -40.55 35.89
CA MET A 38 -19.19 -40.65 35.61
C MET A 38 -18.86 -41.55 34.41
N ALA A 39 -19.81 -42.35 33.96
CA ALA A 39 -19.60 -43.30 32.85
C ALA A 39 -19.07 -42.65 31.55
N PRO A 40 -19.53 -41.41 31.12
CA PRO A 40 -18.99 -40.76 29.94
C PRO A 40 -17.57 -40.22 30.09
N PHE A 41 -17.03 -40.15 31.34
CA PHE A 41 -15.71 -39.59 31.62
C PHE A 41 -14.63 -40.63 31.92
N THR A 42 -14.94 -41.90 31.76
CA THR A 42 -14.05 -43.04 32.12
C THR A 42 -12.66 -42.94 31.49
N SER A 43 -12.58 -42.44 30.27
CA SER A 43 -11.31 -42.29 29.54
C SER A 43 -10.37 -41.20 30.09
N TRP A 44 -10.85 -40.35 30.99
CA TRP A 44 -10.11 -39.23 31.56
C TRP A 44 -10.01 -39.27 33.09
N LEU A 45 -10.38 -40.45 33.71
CA LEU A 45 -10.20 -40.65 35.11
C LEU A 45 -8.73 -40.96 35.43
N PRO A 46 -8.19 -40.44 36.53
CA PRO A 46 -6.83 -40.79 36.95
C PRO A 46 -6.76 -42.28 37.31
N GLU A 47 -5.66 -42.96 36.92
CA GLU A 47 -5.41 -44.36 37.24
C GLU A 47 -5.47 -44.57 38.79
N GLY A 48 -6.45 -45.34 39.25
CA GLY A 48 -6.66 -45.64 40.65
C GLY A 48 -8.01 -45.28 41.26
N ALA A 49 -8.91 -44.63 40.52
CA ALA A 49 -10.27 -44.37 40.98
C ALA A 49 -11.20 -45.54 40.59
N ALA A 50 -11.36 -46.52 41.50
CA ALA A 50 -12.29 -47.63 41.32
C ALA A 50 -13.73 -47.15 41.31
N ALA A 51 -14.52 -47.63 40.34
CA ALA A 51 -15.96 -47.49 40.34
C ALA A 51 -16.60 -48.27 41.48
N PRO A 52 -17.65 -47.75 42.15
CA PRO A 52 -18.33 -48.53 43.18
C PRO A 52 -19.10 -49.67 42.54
N ALA A 53 -18.86 -50.87 43.06
CA ALA A 53 -19.52 -52.12 42.68
C ALA A 53 -21.03 -52.04 42.90
N ALA A 54 -21.82 -52.38 41.91
CA ALA A 54 -23.25 -52.62 42.02
C ALA A 54 -23.50 -54.06 42.53
N GLY A 55 -24.28 -54.15 43.61
CA GLY A 55 -24.65 -55.41 44.24
C GLY A 55 -25.61 -56.26 43.41
N GLU A 56 -25.44 -57.57 43.55
CA GLU A 56 -26.29 -58.65 43.04
C GLU A 56 -27.72 -58.56 43.55
N ALA A 57 -28.67 -58.85 42.65
CA ALA A 57 -29.88 -59.62 43.01
C ALA A 57 -30.66 -60.13 41.82
N LEU A 58 -30.74 -61.46 41.68
CA LEU A 58 -31.78 -62.34 41.17
C LEU A 58 -32.62 -61.96 39.98
N ALA A 59 -32.52 -62.85 38.99
CA ALA A 59 -33.58 -63.13 38.03
C ALA A 59 -34.78 -63.88 38.69
N PRO A 60 -36.08 -63.82 38.25
CA PRO A 60 -36.45 -64.58 37.07
C PRO A 60 -37.59 -63.99 36.20
N ALA A 61 -37.79 -64.65 35.11
CA ALA A 61 -39.02 -64.81 34.30
C ALA A 61 -39.35 -63.74 33.26
N THR A 62 -39.20 -64.17 32.03
CA THR A 62 -39.91 -63.71 30.82
C THR A 62 -41.45 -63.59 31.02
N PRO A 63 -42.14 -62.65 30.40
CA PRO A 63 -42.82 -63.00 29.17
C PRO A 63 -42.64 -61.94 28.00
N SER A 64 -42.49 -62.54 26.86
CA SER A 64 -42.88 -62.14 25.51
C SER A 64 -43.57 -60.78 25.31
N THR A 65 -42.95 -59.98 24.45
CA THR A 65 -43.41 -59.19 23.32
C THR A 65 -44.73 -58.39 23.40
N PRO A 66 -44.75 -57.14 22.99
CA PRO A 66 -44.96 -56.93 21.54
C PRO A 66 -43.93 -56.06 20.87
N ALA A 67 -43.62 -56.44 19.66
CA ALA A 67 -42.89 -55.68 18.69
C ALA A 67 -43.45 -54.29 18.56
N SER A 68 -42.75 -53.28 19.07
CA SER A 68 -42.91 -51.91 18.61
C SER A 68 -42.38 -51.86 17.21
N THR A 69 -43.29 -51.91 16.25
CA THR A 69 -43.01 -51.52 14.88
C THR A 69 -42.50 -50.11 14.92
N GLU A 70 -41.19 -49.93 14.97
CA GLU A 70 -40.58 -48.69 14.56
C GLU A 70 -40.96 -48.49 13.12
N LEU A 71 -41.95 -47.60 12.91
CA LEU A 71 -42.19 -46.98 11.65
C LEU A 71 -40.88 -46.32 11.23
N THR A 72 -40.07 -47.05 10.47
CA THR A 72 -38.97 -46.47 9.70
C THR A 72 -39.58 -45.49 8.69
N VAL A 73 -39.77 -44.25 9.13
CA VAL A 73 -40.02 -43.14 8.23
C VAL A 73 -38.81 -43.15 7.28
N PRO A 74 -39.03 -43.33 5.98
CA PRO A 74 -37.93 -43.30 5.05
C PRO A 74 -37.26 -41.90 5.21
N GLN A 75 -36.02 -41.87 5.70
CA GLN A 75 -35.27 -40.64 5.79
C GLN A 75 -35.04 -40.16 4.37
N LYS A 76 -35.90 -39.27 3.88
CA LYS A 76 -35.75 -38.56 2.60
C LYS A 76 -34.69 -37.50 2.67
N GLY A 77 -33.59 -37.72 3.35
CA GLY A 77 -32.54 -36.72 3.44
C GLY A 77 -31.34 -37.21 4.24
N ILE A 78 -30.20 -36.54 4.05
CA ILE A 78 -28.98 -36.71 4.83
C ILE A 78 -28.77 -35.49 5.72
N ALA A 79 -28.10 -35.68 6.84
CA ALA A 79 -27.72 -34.56 7.72
C ALA A 79 -26.88 -33.52 6.94
N LEU A 80 -27.13 -32.25 7.18
CA LEU A 80 -26.38 -31.16 6.55
C LEU A 80 -24.86 -31.32 6.70
N SER A 81 -24.40 -31.72 7.89
CA SER A 81 -22.99 -31.99 8.14
C SER A 81 -22.40 -33.07 7.22
N ARG A 82 -23.15 -34.10 6.91
CA ARG A 82 -22.74 -35.17 6.00
C ARG A 82 -22.68 -34.71 4.54
N LEU A 83 -23.64 -33.88 4.12
CA LEU A 83 -23.62 -33.25 2.80
C LEU A 83 -22.41 -32.35 2.64
N LEU A 84 -22.18 -31.45 3.61
CA LEU A 84 -21.07 -30.51 3.57
C LEU A 84 -19.70 -31.21 3.70
N ALA A 85 -19.61 -32.30 4.44
CA ALA A 85 -18.41 -33.16 4.48
C ALA A 85 -18.09 -33.73 3.09
N GLY A 86 -19.11 -34.21 2.35
CA GLY A 86 -18.94 -34.65 0.95
C GLY A 86 -18.43 -33.53 0.04
N VAL A 87 -18.94 -32.32 0.17
CA VAL A 87 -18.44 -31.14 -0.58
C VAL A 87 -16.97 -30.83 -0.23
N THR A 88 -16.63 -30.88 1.06
CA THR A 88 -15.24 -30.68 1.51
C THR A 88 -14.30 -31.71 0.88
N GLN A 89 -14.70 -32.98 0.90
CA GLN A 89 -13.90 -34.05 0.32
C GLN A 89 -13.73 -33.89 -1.20
N ALA A 90 -14.82 -33.64 -1.92
CA ALA A 90 -14.79 -33.44 -3.38
C ALA A 90 -13.86 -32.31 -3.79
N ILE A 91 -13.94 -31.15 -3.10
CA ILE A 91 -13.06 -29.99 -3.37
C ILE A 91 -11.61 -30.34 -3.05
N SER A 92 -11.36 -30.97 -1.90
CA SER A 92 -10.00 -31.35 -1.48
C SER A 92 -9.33 -32.34 -2.43
N GLU A 93 -10.09 -33.31 -2.96
CA GLU A 93 -9.58 -34.28 -3.93
C GLU A 93 -9.32 -33.63 -5.30
N ALA A 94 -10.23 -32.77 -5.78
CA ALA A 94 -10.13 -32.13 -7.08
C ALA A 94 -8.96 -31.13 -7.15
N PHE A 95 -8.65 -30.46 -6.05
CA PHE A 95 -7.64 -29.38 -5.99
C PHE A 95 -6.46 -29.67 -5.07
N LYS A 96 -6.13 -30.95 -4.85
CA LYS A 96 -5.07 -31.39 -3.93
C LYS A 96 -3.71 -30.73 -4.23
N ALA A 97 -3.35 -30.57 -5.49
CA ALA A 97 -2.07 -29.98 -5.91
C ALA A 97 -2.06 -28.44 -5.90
N GLY A 98 -3.22 -27.80 -5.69
CA GLY A 98 -3.40 -26.39 -5.96
C GLY A 98 -3.40 -26.07 -7.46
N VAL A 99 -3.85 -24.87 -7.80
CA VAL A 99 -3.91 -24.38 -9.18
C VAL A 99 -3.31 -22.99 -9.24
N TRP A 100 -2.44 -22.76 -10.22
CA TRP A 100 -1.96 -21.42 -10.51
C TRP A 100 -3.10 -20.61 -11.13
N THR A 101 -3.46 -19.51 -10.47
CA THR A 101 -4.56 -18.64 -10.89
C THR A 101 -4.19 -17.18 -10.76
N LEU A 102 -4.73 -16.37 -11.65
CA LEU A 102 -4.59 -14.94 -11.66
C LEU A 102 -5.65 -14.32 -10.76
N VAL A 103 -5.24 -13.42 -9.89
CA VAL A 103 -6.13 -12.69 -9.00
C VAL A 103 -5.68 -11.24 -8.87
N GLU A 104 -6.65 -10.35 -8.67
CA GLU A 104 -6.40 -8.98 -8.24
C GLU A 104 -6.77 -8.84 -6.76
N VAL A 105 -5.90 -8.28 -5.97
CA VAL A 105 -6.13 -8.06 -4.54
C VAL A 105 -7.06 -6.85 -4.35
N VAL A 106 -8.19 -7.05 -3.67
CA VAL A 106 -9.17 -6.00 -3.37
C VAL A 106 -8.93 -5.41 -1.99
N ASP A 107 -8.70 -6.25 -0.99
CA ASP A 107 -8.44 -5.86 0.40
C ASP A 107 -7.50 -6.86 1.07
N THR A 108 -6.72 -6.38 2.05
CA THR A 108 -5.82 -7.22 2.84
C THR A 108 -5.88 -6.86 4.31
N ARG A 109 -5.88 -7.89 5.18
CA ARG A 109 -5.85 -7.71 6.63
C ARG A 109 -4.92 -8.74 7.26
N VAL A 110 -4.01 -8.27 8.09
CA VAL A 110 -3.10 -9.15 8.85
C VAL A 110 -3.64 -9.33 10.26
N ARG A 111 -3.84 -10.60 10.67
CA ARG A 111 -4.26 -10.94 12.02
C ARG A 111 -3.51 -12.18 12.50
N ASN A 112 -2.82 -12.08 13.64
CA ASN A 112 -2.03 -13.16 14.22
C ASN A 112 -1.01 -13.78 13.23
N GLY A 113 -0.41 -12.98 12.37
CA GLY A 113 0.52 -13.43 11.33
C GLY A 113 -0.13 -14.08 10.09
N HIS A 114 -1.44 -14.30 10.08
CA HIS A 114 -2.19 -14.75 8.92
C HIS A 114 -2.57 -13.53 8.06
N VAL A 115 -2.48 -13.66 6.74
CA VAL A 115 -2.93 -12.64 5.79
C VAL A 115 -4.26 -13.07 5.20
N TYR A 116 -5.30 -12.35 5.55
CA TYR A 116 -6.64 -12.50 4.98
C TYR A 116 -6.81 -11.51 3.85
N MET A 117 -7.34 -11.98 2.74
CA MET A 117 -7.50 -11.15 1.54
C MET A 117 -8.87 -11.34 0.95
N GLU A 118 -9.34 -10.31 0.28
CA GLU A 118 -10.40 -10.37 -0.70
C GLU A 118 -9.76 -10.25 -2.08
N VAL A 119 -10.06 -11.18 -2.98
CA VAL A 119 -9.49 -11.22 -4.33
C VAL A 119 -10.59 -11.25 -5.36
N SER A 120 -10.35 -10.65 -6.51
CA SER A 120 -11.28 -10.61 -7.62
C SER A 120 -10.58 -10.86 -8.96
N GLU A 121 -11.40 -11.16 -9.96
CA GLU A 121 -11.05 -11.09 -11.37
C GLU A 121 -11.93 -10.05 -12.02
N ARG A 122 -11.36 -9.23 -12.90
CA ARG A 122 -12.11 -8.22 -13.66
C ARG A 122 -12.00 -8.50 -15.15
N ASP A 123 -13.03 -8.20 -15.88
CA ASP A 123 -13.03 -8.22 -17.34
C ASP A 123 -12.33 -6.98 -17.94
N GLY A 124 -12.21 -6.95 -19.27
CA GLY A 124 -11.63 -5.82 -20.00
C GLY A 124 -12.36 -4.48 -19.84
N ASN A 125 -13.59 -4.50 -19.30
CA ASN A 125 -14.41 -3.32 -19.02
C ASN A 125 -14.33 -2.91 -17.53
N GLY A 126 -13.56 -3.64 -16.71
CA GLY A 126 -13.40 -3.39 -15.27
C GLY A 126 -14.51 -3.99 -14.40
N ALA A 127 -15.48 -4.71 -14.96
CA ALA A 127 -16.52 -5.39 -14.19
C ALA A 127 -15.95 -6.63 -13.48
N ILE A 128 -16.37 -6.86 -12.24
CA ILE A 128 -15.94 -8.03 -11.46
C ILE A 128 -16.64 -9.27 -12.01
N THR A 129 -15.87 -10.22 -12.53
CA THR A 129 -16.34 -11.50 -13.06
C THR A 129 -16.30 -12.62 -12.03
N ALA A 130 -15.36 -12.55 -11.09
CA ALA A 130 -15.23 -13.49 -9.98
C ALA A 130 -14.70 -12.81 -8.73
N LYS A 131 -15.10 -13.29 -7.54
CA LYS A 131 -14.67 -12.79 -6.24
C LYS A 131 -14.59 -13.92 -5.23
N ALA A 132 -13.54 -13.93 -4.42
CA ALA A 132 -13.36 -14.92 -3.38
C ALA A 132 -12.61 -14.33 -2.17
N THR A 133 -12.79 -14.94 -1.00
CA THR A 133 -11.92 -14.73 0.15
C THR A 133 -10.73 -15.65 0.05
N ALA A 134 -9.55 -15.16 0.42
CA ALA A 134 -8.30 -15.93 0.41
C ALA A 134 -7.53 -15.74 1.71
N VAL A 135 -6.67 -16.70 2.03
CA VAL A 135 -5.79 -16.65 3.19
C VAL A 135 -4.40 -17.18 2.85
N ILE A 136 -3.37 -16.49 3.36
CA ILE A 136 -2.02 -17.04 3.49
C ILE A 136 -1.81 -17.30 4.97
N TRP A 137 -1.60 -18.56 5.33
CA TRP A 137 -1.36 -18.92 6.72
C TRP A 137 -0.01 -18.41 7.20
N ALA A 138 0.14 -18.10 8.50
CA ALA A 138 1.34 -17.48 9.06
C ALA A 138 2.64 -18.21 8.70
N SER A 139 2.62 -19.54 8.70
CA SER A 139 3.77 -20.35 8.30
C SER A 139 4.22 -20.12 6.86
N GLN A 140 3.29 -19.88 5.94
CA GLN A 140 3.57 -19.56 4.56
C GLN A 140 3.86 -18.08 4.37
N ALA A 141 3.10 -17.22 5.06
CA ALA A 141 3.27 -15.77 4.99
C ALA A 141 4.68 -15.31 5.37
N ASN A 142 5.26 -15.90 6.43
CA ASN A 142 6.61 -15.60 6.88
C ASN A 142 7.71 -15.92 5.83
N ARG A 143 7.41 -16.78 4.87
CA ARG A 143 8.31 -17.09 3.75
C ARG A 143 7.95 -16.29 2.50
N ILE A 144 6.68 -16.35 2.09
CA ILE A 144 6.21 -15.79 0.81
C ILE A 144 6.33 -14.27 0.78
N LEU A 145 5.93 -13.57 1.87
CA LEU A 145 5.89 -12.11 1.86
C LEU A 145 7.29 -11.47 1.75
N PRO A 146 8.32 -11.91 2.52
CA PRO A 146 9.66 -11.38 2.35
C PRO A 146 10.25 -11.68 0.97
N GLU A 147 10.06 -12.91 0.45
CA GLU A 147 10.52 -13.29 -0.89
C GLU A 147 9.86 -12.41 -1.96
N PHE A 148 8.54 -12.22 -1.89
CA PHE A 148 7.80 -11.35 -2.80
C PHE A 148 8.27 -9.91 -2.72
N GLN A 149 8.40 -9.36 -1.50
CA GLN A 149 8.85 -7.98 -1.28
C GLN A 149 10.28 -7.77 -1.75
N GLN A 150 11.19 -8.73 -1.53
CA GLN A 150 12.57 -8.64 -1.99
C GLN A 150 12.67 -8.68 -3.52
N ALA A 151 11.87 -9.52 -4.17
CA ALA A 151 11.88 -9.67 -5.62
C ALA A 151 11.21 -8.48 -6.34
N THR A 152 10.06 -8.02 -5.83
CA THR A 152 9.24 -7.01 -6.50
C THR A 152 9.41 -5.60 -5.94
N GLY A 153 10.00 -5.44 -4.76
CA GLY A 153 9.95 -4.21 -3.98
C GLY A 153 8.55 -3.84 -3.46
N ALA A 154 7.51 -4.55 -3.88
CA ALA A 154 6.12 -4.30 -3.56
C ALA A 154 5.70 -5.02 -2.27
N GLN A 155 4.77 -4.41 -1.51
CA GLN A 155 4.06 -5.08 -0.43
C GLN A 155 2.73 -5.61 -0.96
N LEU A 156 2.26 -6.70 -0.39
CA LEU A 156 0.96 -7.26 -0.74
C LEU A 156 -0.17 -6.31 -0.32
N GLY A 157 -0.91 -5.79 -1.27
CA GLY A 157 -1.96 -4.79 -1.03
C GLY A 157 -2.95 -4.63 -2.17
N PRO A 158 -4.00 -3.81 -1.98
CA PRO A 158 -5.04 -3.61 -2.99
C PRO A 158 -4.50 -3.17 -4.35
N GLY A 159 -5.16 -3.62 -5.42
CA GLY A 159 -4.85 -3.26 -6.81
C GLY A 159 -3.69 -4.02 -7.45
N ILE A 160 -3.00 -4.87 -6.69
CA ILE A 160 -1.93 -5.71 -7.23
C ILE A 160 -2.53 -6.95 -7.89
N LYS A 161 -2.10 -7.23 -9.10
CA LYS A 161 -2.37 -8.51 -9.76
C LYS A 161 -1.29 -9.51 -9.42
N LEU A 162 -1.72 -10.69 -9.03
CA LEU A 162 -0.87 -11.78 -8.59
C LEU A 162 -1.15 -13.04 -9.41
N LEU A 163 -0.11 -13.77 -9.75
CA LEU A 163 -0.20 -15.17 -10.12
C LEU A 163 0.10 -15.99 -8.85
N VAL A 164 -0.93 -16.64 -8.31
CA VAL A 164 -0.86 -17.37 -7.06
C VAL A 164 -1.14 -18.85 -7.25
N ARG A 165 -0.50 -19.71 -6.48
CA ARG A 165 -0.93 -21.08 -6.37
C ARG A 165 -2.01 -21.17 -5.30
N ALA A 166 -3.27 -21.28 -5.76
CA ALA A 166 -4.47 -21.30 -4.93
C ALA A 166 -4.94 -22.74 -4.70
N ARG A 167 -5.29 -23.05 -3.49
CA ARG A 167 -5.99 -24.27 -3.12
C ARG A 167 -7.39 -23.90 -2.63
N PRO A 168 -8.44 -24.22 -3.39
CA PRO A 168 -9.82 -24.08 -2.94
C PRO A 168 -10.08 -24.97 -1.70
N VAL A 169 -10.69 -24.39 -0.68
CA VAL A 169 -11.03 -25.08 0.57
C VAL A 169 -12.46 -24.72 0.93
N PHE A 170 -13.24 -25.74 1.31
CA PHE A 170 -14.56 -25.54 1.87
C PHE A 170 -14.58 -26.06 3.31
N LYS A 171 -14.92 -25.16 4.25
CA LYS A 171 -15.09 -25.51 5.66
C LYS A 171 -16.57 -25.39 6.02
N PRO A 172 -17.23 -26.44 6.53
CA PRO A 172 -18.67 -26.44 6.78
C PRO A 172 -19.21 -25.28 7.62
N GLN A 173 -18.39 -24.72 8.49
CA GLN A 173 -18.77 -23.60 9.38
C GLN A 173 -18.42 -22.22 8.79
N PHE A 174 -17.47 -22.14 7.85
CA PHE A 174 -16.91 -20.87 7.35
C PHE A 174 -17.11 -20.67 5.85
N GLY A 175 -17.61 -21.70 5.15
CA GLY A 175 -17.86 -21.63 3.71
C GLY A 175 -16.60 -21.83 2.85
N PHE A 176 -16.65 -21.29 1.64
CA PHE A 176 -15.60 -21.39 0.63
C PHE A 176 -14.52 -20.32 0.84
N SER A 177 -13.26 -20.71 0.70
CA SER A 177 -12.12 -19.80 0.67
C SER A 177 -10.97 -20.39 -0.15
N LEU A 178 -10.03 -19.57 -0.54
CA LEU A 178 -8.78 -19.98 -1.19
C LEU A 178 -7.64 -19.94 -0.16
N GLU A 179 -6.81 -20.96 -0.16
CA GLU A 179 -5.54 -20.95 0.59
C GLU A 179 -4.39 -20.77 -0.41
N PHE A 180 -3.55 -19.75 -0.21
CA PHE A 180 -2.41 -19.49 -1.09
C PHE A 180 -1.14 -20.03 -0.44
N ASP A 181 -0.36 -20.80 -1.19
CA ASP A 181 0.87 -21.39 -0.73
C ASP A 181 2.11 -20.98 -1.56
N ALA A 182 1.91 -20.27 -2.66
CA ALA A 182 2.97 -19.63 -3.45
C ALA A 182 2.44 -18.41 -4.22
N ILE A 183 3.31 -17.46 -4.46
CA ILE A 183 3.10 -16.28 -5.34
C ILE A 183 4.26 -16.26 -6.33
N ASP A 184 3.97 -15.98 -7.59
CA ASP A 184 4.97 -15.75 -8.63
C ASP A 184 5.26 -14.24 -8.72
N PRO A 185 6.44 -13.79 -8.29
CA PRO A 185 6.78 -12.37 -8.30
C PRO A 185 7.02 -11.83 -9.72
N ASP A 186 7.51 -12.67 -10.65
CA ASP A 186 7.84 -12.24 -12.01
C ASP A 186 6.59 -11.81 -12.78
N TYR A 187 5.47 -12.49 -12.54
CA TYR A 187 4.19 -12.09 -13.11
C TYR A 187 3.77 -10.68 -12.68
N THR A 188 3.89 -10.38 -11.37
CA THR A 188 3.53 -9.06 -10.84
C THR A 188 4.41 -7.96 -11.41
N LEU A 189 5.71 -8.18 -11.49
CA LEU A 189 6.65 -7.26 -12.13
C LEU A 189 6.31 -7.03 -13.60
N GLY A 190 5.99 -8.11 -14.32
CA GLY A 190 5.59 -8.03 -15.72
C GLY A 190 4.32 -7.21 -15.94
N ASP A 191 3.29 -7.36 -15.09
CA ASP A 191 2.04 -6.58 -15.17
C ASP A 191 2.28 -5.09 -14.88
N LEU A 192 3.08 -4.77 -13.86
CA LEU A 192 3.42 -3.38 -13.54
C LEU A 192 4.18 -2.69 -14.67
N GLU A 193 5.16 -3.37 -15.26
CA GLU A 193 5.93 -2.83 -16.39
C GLU A 193 5.11 -2.76 -17.69
N ALA A 194 4.19 -3.70 -17.90
CA ALA A 194 3.25 -3.66 -19.03
C ALA A 194 2.35 -2.43 -18.96
N ARG A 195 1.79 -2.11 -17.79
CA ARG A 195 0.97 -0.90 -17.56
C ARG A 195 1.77 0.38 -17.83
N LYS A 196 2.99 0.48 -17.29
CA LYS A 196 3.85 1.64 -17.57
C LYS A 196 4.13 1.78 -19.06
N ARG A 197 4.41 0.67 -19.75
CA ARG A 197 4.67 0.66 -21.20
C ARG A 197 3.45 1.14 -21.98
N GLU A 198 2.27 0.65 -21.67
CA GLU A 198 1.01 1.05 -22.32
C GLU A 198 0.77 2.57 -22.20
N ILE A 199 0.93 3.13 -20.99
CA ILE A 199 0.79 4.56 -20.75
C ILE A 199 1.83 5.35 -21.56
N ARG A 200 3.08 4.92 -21.54
CA ARG A 200 4.18 5.56 -22.26
C ARG A 200 3.92 5.57 -23.78
N GLU A 201 3.59 4.41 -24.36
CA GLU A 201 3.30 4.28 -25.79
C GLU A 201 2.08 5.11 -26.21
N ARG A 202 1.07 5.21 -25.36
CA ARG A 202 -0.11 6.03 -25.61
C ARG A 202 0.24 7.50 -25.63
N LEU A 203 0.98 8.01 -24.64
CA LEU A 203 1.43 9.38 -24.59
C LEU A 203 2.36 9.76 -25.75
N GLN A 204 3.21 8.84 -26.16
CA GLN A 204 4.09 9.03 -27.34
C GLN A 204 3.28 9.11 -28.63
N ARG A 205 2.27 8.25 -28.83
CA ARG A 205 1.37 8.30 -29.99
C ARG A 205 0.55 9.60 -30.05
N GLU A 206 0.19 10.14 -28.88
CA GLU A 206 -0.53 11.41 -28.76
C GLU A 206 0.40 12.64 -28.84
N GLY A 207 1.72 12.44 -28.87
CA GLY A 207 2.71 13.53 -28.91
C GLY A 207 2.85 14.32 -27.61
N LEU A 208 2.34 13.77 -26.49
CA LEU A 208 2.29 14.44 -25.19
C LEU A 208 3.52 14.17 -24.32
N PHE A 209 4.19 13.04 -24.52
CA PHE A 209 5.21 12.50 -23.61
C PHE A 209 6.32 13.48 -23.24
N ASP A 210 6.74 14.30 -24.19
CA ASP A 210 7.86 15.21 -24.03
C ASP A 210 7.45 16.67 -23.71
N LEU A 211 6.17 17.00 -23.69
CA LEU A 211 5.72 18.39 -23.57
C LEU A 211 6.24 19.09 -22.31
N ASN A 212 6.02 18.52 -21.13
CA ASN A 212 6.50 19.11 -19.88
C ASN A 212 8.01 18.92 -19.71
N ARG A 213 8.54 17.74 -20.10
CA ARG A 213 9.94 17.40 -19.99
C ARG A 213 10.84 18.38 -20.74
N LEU A 214 10.40 18.88 -21.89
CA LEU A 214 11.16 19.81 -22.75
C LEU A 214 10.88 21.29 -22.45
N LEU A 215 10.01 21.62 -21.50
CA LEU A 215 9.84 23.01 -21.07
C LEU A 215 11.19 23.57 -20.58
N PRO A 216 11.47 24.84 -20.84
CA PRO A 216 12.65 25.48 -20.27
C PRO A 216 12.55 25.42 -18.73
N ARG A 217 13.65 25.07 -18.09
CA ARG A 217 13.71 25.10 -16.62
C ARG A 217 13.49 26.52 -16.12
N PRO A 218 12.84 26.69 -14.96
CA PRO A 218 12.68 27.99 -14.36
C PRO A 218 14.02 28.72 -14.23
N TRP A 219 14.04 29.97 -14.62
CA TRP A 219 15.24 30.79 -14.48
C TRP A 219 15.52 31.13 -13.03
N ASP A 220 14.45 31.32 -12.23
CA ASP A 220 14.45 31.51 -10.79
C ASP A 220 13.18 30.92 -10.18
N TYR A 221 13.08 30.82 -8.86
CA TYR A 221 11.92 30.32 -8.14
C TYR A 221 11.44 31.36 -7.13
N ASN A 222 10.31 32.01 -7.44
CA ASN A 222 9.64 32.94 -6.53
C ASN A 222 8.38 32.33 -5.91
N HIS A 223 7.64 31.54 -6.70
CA HIS A 223 6.39 30.90 -6.29
C HIS A 223 6.36 29.46 -6.77
N VAL A 224 6.19 28.53 -5.84
CA VAL A 224 6.19 27.10 -6.12
C VAL A 224 4.92 26.47 -5.57
N LEU A 225 4.16 25.78 -6.42
CA LEU A 225 3.02 24.96 -5.98
C LEU A 225 3.50 23.56 -5.60
N VAL A 226 3.24 23.13 -4.38
CA VAL A 226 3.65 21.81 -3.85
C VAL A 226 2.43 20.92 -3.67
N VAL A 227 2.39 19.80 -4.37
CA VAL A 227 1.38 18.75 -4.21
C VAL A 227 1.99 17.61 -3.42
N ALA A 228 1.44 17.32 -2.25
CA ALA A 228 2.00 16.36 -1.29
C ALA A 228 0.92 15.67 -0.48
N PRO A 229 1.20 14.49 0.13
CA PRO A 229 0.32 13.91 1.13
C PRO A 229 0.42 14.68 2.45
N GLU A 230 -0.70 14.92 3.09
CA GLU A 230 -0.75 15.57 4.41
C GLU A 230 -0.01 14.71 5.47
N GLY A 231 0.91 15.32 6.23
CA GLY A 231 1.62 14.67 7.33
C GLY A 231 2.62 13.57 6.94
N GLY A 232 3.02 13.47 5.67
CA GLY A 232 4.03 12.50 5.22
C GLY A 232 5.43 12.83 5.77
N ALA A 233 6.20 11.82 6.21
CA ALA A 233 7.55 12.01 6.77
C ALA A 233 8.49 12.79 5.83
N GLY A 234 8.43 12.53 4.52
CA GLY A 234 9.25 13.28 3.53
C GLY A 234 8.79 14.71 3.30
N LEU A 235 7.54 15.05 3.65
CA LEU A 235 7.05 16.41 3.58
C LEU A 235 7.68 17.29 4.67
N GLY A 236 7.83 16.76 5.89
CA GLY A 236 8.42 17.52 6.99
C GLY A 236 9.85 18.03 6.71
N ASP A 237 10.68 17.19 6.09
CA ASP A 237 12.04 17.60 5.67
C ASP A 237 12.00 18.69 4.58
N PHE A 238 11.06 18.58 3.64
CA PHE A 238 10.86 19.60 2.60
C PHE A 238 10.37 20.91 3.22
N GLU A 239 9.35 20.85 4.10
CA GLU A 239 8.74 22.03 4.75
C GLU A 239 9.73 22.78 5.63
N ALA A 240 10.64 22.08 6.31
CA ALA A 240 11.66 22.73 7.14
C ALA A 240 12.56 23.68 6.30
N GLU A 241 13.03 23.19 5.15
CA GLU A 241 13.85 23.98 4.24
C GLU A 241 13.03 25.05 3.49
N ALA A 242 11.79 24.73 3.09
CA ALA A 242 10.88 25.68 2.46
C ALA A 242 10.59 26.86 3.38
N THR A 243 10.27 26.59 4.65
CA THR A 243 10.04 27.63 5.68
C THR A 243 11.26 28.52 5.86
N ARG A 244 12.46 27.96 5.78
CA ARG A 244 13.70 28.76 5.84
C ARG A 244 13.82 29.73 4.67
N LEU A 245 13.50 29.29 3.45
CA LEU A 245 13.51 30.13 2.26
C LEU A 245 12.41 31.22 2.32
N GLU A 246 11.22 30.86 2.79
CA GLU A 246 10.11 31.80 2.98
C GLU A 246 10.41 32.87 4.03
N ALA A 247 11.00 32.49 5.17
CA ALA A 247 11.36 33.41 6.25
C ALA A 247 12.35 34.51 5.78
N HIS A 248 13.12 34.22 4.73
CA HIS A 248 14.03 35.20 4.12
C HIS A 248 13.39 35.92 2.91
N GLY A 249 12.11 35.68 2.61
CA GLY A 249 11.41 36.27 1.47
C GLY A 249 11.99 35.86 0.10
N ILE A 250 12.64 34.69 0.04
CA ILE A 250 13.34 34.22 -1.16
C ILE A 250 12.39 33.49 -2.12
N CYS A 251 11.57 32.59 -1.60
CA CYS A 251 10.63 31.78 -2.38
C CYS A 251 9.38 31.50 -1.55
N HIS A 252 8.21 31.57 -2.18
CA HIS A 252 6.92 31.24 -1.56
C HIS A 252 6.45 29.86 -2.00
N PHE A 253 5.98 29.04 -1.03
CA PHE A 253 5.47 27.70 -1.29
C PHE A 253 3.97 27.63 -0.96
N ILE A 254 3.17 27.19 -1.92
CA ILE A 254 1.74 26.96 -1.75
C ILE A 254 1.50 25.46 -1.74
N TYR A 255 0.81 24.97 -0.73
CA TYR A 255 0.60 23.53 -0.55
C TYR A 255 -0.81 23.13 -0.97
N ALA A 256 -0.90 22.11 -1.81
CA ALA A 256 -2.12 21.41 -2.18
C ALA A 256 -2.01 19.95 -1.67
N TYR A 257 -2.75 19.64 -0.63
CA TYR A 257 -2.71 18.31 -0.05
C TYR A 257 -3.63 17.34 -0.78
N SER A 258 -3.15 16.12 -0.97
CA SER A 258 -3.89 15.05 -1.63
C SER A 258 -3.52 13.68 -1.08
N ARG A 259 -4.35 12.70 -1.34
CA ARG A 259 -4.05 11.30 -1.06
C ARG A 259 -3.17 10.74 -2.17
N PHE A 260 -2.07 10.06 -1.79
CA PHE A 260 -1.10 9.46 -2.70
C PHE A 260 -1.15 7.92 -2.72
N GLN A 261 -2.06 7.31 -1.97
CA GLN A 261 -2.16 5.85 -1.82
C GLN A 261 -3.59 5.39 -2.01
N GLY A 262 -3.75 4.19 -2.56
CA GLY A 262 -5.02 3.52 -2.76
C GLY A 262 -5.74 3.91 -4.05
N ASP A 263 -6.85 3.23 -4.29
CA ASP A 263 -7.68 3.47 -5.47
C ASP A 263 -8.18 4.92 -5.51
N GLY A 264 -8.09 5.56 -6.67
CA GLY A 264 -8.46 6.97 -6.87
C GLY A 264 -7.38 7.99 -6.51
N ALA A 265 -6.22 7.63 -5.94
CA ALA A 265 -5.17 8.57 -5.57
C ALA A 265 -4.71 9.46 -6.74
N ALA A 266 -4.55 8.92 -7.93
CA ALA A 266 -4.18 9.69 -9.12
C ALA A 266 -5.22 10.75 -9.49
N ALA A 267 -6.52 10.42 -9.38
CA ALA A 267 -7.60 11.37 -9.63
C ALA A 267 -7.64 12.48 -8.56
N ASP A 268 -7.39 12.12 -7.30
CA ASP A 268 -7.34 13.08 -6.19
C ASP A 268 -6.16 14.05 -6.38
N ILE A 269 -4.97 13.57 -6.73
CA ILE A 269 -3.79 14.40 -7.02
C ILE A 269 -4.07 15.35 -8.17
N ARG A 270 -4.64 14.84 -9.27
CA ARG A 270 -5.01 15.67 -10.42
C ARG A 270 -6.01 16.76 -10.04
N THR A 271 -7.03 16.43 -9.24
CA THR A 271 -8.04 17.37 -8.77
C THR A 271 -7.42 18.43 -7.87
N ALA A 272 -6.59 18.05 -6.91
CA ALA A 272 -5.90 18.97 -6.01
C ALA A 272 -4.98 19.93 -6.79
N LEU A 273 -4.20 19.39 -7.73
CA LEU A 273 -3.33 20.18 -8.60
C LEU A 273 -4.10 21.22 -9.41
N LEU A 274 -5.12 20.80 -10.16
CA LEU A 274 -5.90 21.70 -11.03
C LEU A 274 -6.69 22.73 -10.23
N SER A 275 -7.29 22.34 -9.10
CA SER A 275 -8.00 23.25 -8.21
C SER A 275 -7.08 24.29 -7.60
N ALA A 276 -5.88 23.91 -7.19
CA ALA A 276 -4.90 24.86 -6.64
C ALA A 276 -4.42 25.85 -7.70
N LEU A 277 -4.12 25.39 -8.92
CA LEU A 277 -3.75 26.27 -10.03
C LEU A 277 -4.86 27.25 -10.36
N GLN A 278 -6.11 26.80 -10.44
CA GLN A 278 -7.27 27.65 -10.66
C GLN A 278 -7.44 28.71 -9.55
N GLN A 279 -7.26 28.31 -8.29
CA GLN A 279 -7.33 29.27 -7.17
C GLN A 279 -6.21 30.30 -7.23
N ILE A 280 -5.00 29.91 -7.60
CA ILE A 280 -3.89 30.84 -7.78
C ILE A 280 -4.23 31.83 -8.89
N GLU A 281 -4.69 31.36 -10.04
CA GLU A 281 -5.08 32.22 -11.18
C GLU A 281 -6.18 33.24 -10.85
N LEU A 282 -7.16 32.82 -10.01
CA LEU A 282 -8.26 33.70 -9.60
C LEU A 282 -7.85 34.74 -8.53
N ASN A 283 -6.91 34.42 -7.65
CA ASN A 283 -6.61 35.23 -6.48
C ASN A 283 -5.29 35.98 -6.56
N HIS A 284 -4.42 35.64 -7.52
CA HIS A 284 -3.09 36.23 -7.64
C HIS A 284 -2.77 36.66 -9.07
N PRO A 285 -2.01 37.78 -9.26
CA PRO A 285 -1.58 38.24 -10.57
C PRO A 285 -0.36 37.48 -11.14
N TRP A 286 0.09 36.43 -10.48
CA TRP A 286 1.27 35.65 -10.83
C TRP A 286 0.93 34.17 -11.00
N HIS A 287 1.75 33.45 -11.75
CA HIS A 287 1.69 32.00 -11.90
C HIS A 287 2.86 31.34 -11.19
N PRO A 288 2.74 30.08 -10.73
CA PRO A 288 3.87 29.36 -10.17
C PRO A 288 4.98 29.18 -11.20
N ASP A 289 6.23 29.37 -10.76
CA ASP A 289 7.41 29.11 -11.59
C ASP A 289 7.60 27.60 -11.82
N ALA A 290 7.16 26.79 -10.87
CA ALA A 290 7.13 25.34 -10.97
C ALA A 290 6.02 24.72 -10.12
N VAL A 291 5.61 23.51 -10.52
CA VAL A 291 4.82 22.59 -9.71
C VAL A 291 5.76 21.51 -9.17
N VAL A 292 5.68 21.23 -7.88
CA VAL A 292 6.43 20.17 -7.20
C VAL A 292 5.44 19.08 -6.79
N ILE A 293 5.68 17.85 -7.21
CA ILE A 293 4.91 16.68 -6.76
C ILE A 293 5.84 15.80 -5.95
N ILE A 294 5.61 15.75 -4.64
CA ILE A 294 6.47 15.03 -3.70
C ILE A 294 5.69 14.02 -2.88
N ARG A 295 6.38 12.95 -2.53
CA ARG A 295 5.91 11.94 -1.61
C ARG A 295 7.07 11.47 -0.74
N GLY A 296 6.83 11.28 0.56
CA GLY A 296 7.77 10.60 1.44
C GLY A 296 7.87 9.10 1.12
N GLY A 297 8.83 8.42 1.72
CA GLY A 297 9.05 6.99 1.53
C GLY A 297 7.79 6.15 1.73
N GLY A 298 7.71 5.02 1.03
CA GLY A 298 6.60 4.07 1.07
C GLY A 298 6.92 2.87 0.18
N ALA A 299 6.06 1.86 0.17
CA ALA A 299 6.25 0.67 -0.67
C ALA A 299 6.11 0.99 -2.16
N VAL A 300 6.77 0.18 -3.01
CA VAL A 300 6.75 0.33 -4.48
C VAL A 300 5.34 0.25 -5.07
N ASN A 301 4.47 -0.59 -4.50
CA ASN A 301 3.08 -0.67 -4.94
C ASN A 301 2.28 0.62 -4.69
N ASP A 302 2.68 1.43 -3.72
CA ASP A 302 2.08 2.75 -3.53
C ASP A 302 2.44 3.70 -4.69
N LEU A 303 3.58 3.46 -5.34
CA LEU A 303 3.98 4.18 -6.54
C LEU A 303 3.22 3.70 -7.79
N ALA A 304 2.73 2.46 -7.79
CA ALA A 304 1.93 1.93 -8.88
C ALA A 304 0.64 2.74 -9.12
N TRP A 305 0.04 3.31 -8.07
CA TRP A 305 -1.13 4.18 -8.17
C TRP A 305 -0.87 5.49 -8.93
N LEU A 306 0.39 5.93 -9.00
CA LEU A 306 0.79 7.13 -9.73
C LEU A 306 1.04 6.87 -11.23
N ASN A 307 1.11 5.59 -11.64
CA ASN A 307 1.13 5.18 -13.04
C ASN A 307 -0.30 5.15 -13.58
N ASP A 308 -0.93 6.33 -13.64
CA ASP A 308 -2.27 6.56 -14.18
C ASP A 308 -2.18 7.48 -15.39
N TYR A 309 -2.80 7.07 -16.49
CA TYR A 309 -2.77 7.85 -17.74
C TYR A 309 -3.34 9.26 -17.55
N GLY A 310 -4.44 9.41 -16.79
CA GLY A 310 -5.10 10.71 -16.62
C GLY A 310 -4.27 11.71 -15.83
N LEU A 311 -3.55 11.23 -14.78
CA LEU A 311 -2.62 12.06 -14.01
C LEU A 311 -1.40 12.43 -14.84
N VAL A 312 -0.78 11.44 -15.49
CA VAL A 312 0.44 11.67 -16.30
C VAL A 312 0.15 12.59 -17.49
N ARG A 313 -0.96 12.39 -18.16
CA ARG A 313 -1.42 13.28 -19.24
C ARG A 313 -1.61 14.72 -18.73
N CYS A 314 -2.25 14.91 -17.59
CA CYS A 314 -2.43 16.23 -16.98
C CYS A 314 -1.08 16.92 -16.77
N VAL A 315 -0.07 16.23 -16.27
CA VAL A 315 1.29 16.77 -16.09
C VAL A 315 1.94 17.09 -17.43
N CYS A 316 1.79 16.23 -18.45
CA CYS A 316 2.30 16.52 -19.79
C CYS A 316 1.74 17.82 -20.39
N GLU A 317 0.43 18.06 -20.19
CA GLU A 317 -0.29 19.21 -20.76
C GLU A 317 -0.11 20.50 -19.95
N LEU A 318 0.50 20.44 -18.75
CA LEU A 318 0.82 21.64 -17.97
C LEU A 318 1.88 22.48 -18.67
N GLY A 319 1.58 23.76 -18.89
CA GLY A 319 2.54 24.75 -19.37
C GLY A 319 3.54 25.24 -18.33
N ILE A 320 3.55 24.65 -17.14
CA ILE A 320 4.42 24.97 -16.00
C ILE A 320 5.34 23.79 -15.77
N PRO A 321 6.66 24.00 -15.60
CA PRO A 321 7.59 22.91 -15.32
C PRO A 321 7.22 22.13 -14.05
N VAL A 322 7.16 20.80 -14.15
CA VAL A 322 6.86 19.91 -13.02
C VAL A 322 8.15 19.25 -12.53
N LEU A 323 8.38 19.34 -11.22
CA LEU A 323 9.48 18.70 -10.54
C LEU A 323 8.91 17.55 -9.68
N THR A 324 9.44 16.36 -9.81
CA THR A 324 9.00 15.22 -9.00
C THR A 324 10.05 14.81 -7.97
N GLY A 325 9.59 14.39 -6.79
CA GLY A 325 10.39 13.82 -5.73
C GLY A 325 9.62 12.69 -5.05
N ILE A 326 9.25 11.67 -5.84
CA ILE A 326 8.27 10.65 -5.46
C ILE A 326 8.93 9.33 -5.06
N GLY A 327 9.97 8.88 -5.76
CA GLY A 327 10.51 7.54 -5.66
C GLY A 327 12.02 7.49 -5.45
N HIS A 328 12.52 6.31 -5.09
CA HIS A 328 13.93 6.01 -5.03
C HIS A 328 14.48 5.71 -6.44
N GLU A 329 15.79 5.72 -6.57
CA GLU A 329 16.54 5.57 -7.84
C GLU A 329 16.13 4.35 -8.69
N ARG A 330 15.61 3.29 -8.05
CA ARG A 330 15.19 2.04 -8.69
C ARG A 330 13.74 1.97 -9.13
N ASP A 331 12.88 2.88 -8.64
CA ASP A 331 11.42 2.76 -8.74
C ASP A 331 10.81 3.96 -9.45
N ASN A 332 11.08 4.10 -10.74
CA ASN A 332 10.53 5.16 -11.57
C ASN A 332 9.06 4.97 -11.87
N THR A 333 8.31 6.05 -11.70
CA THR A 333 6.96 6.16 -12.24
C THR A 333 6.97 6.78 -13.64
N VAL A 334 5.92 6.54 -14.43
CA VAL A 334 5.76 7.26 -15.72
C VAL A 334 5.62 8.76 -15.49
N LEU A 335 5.10 9.16 -14.30
CA LEU A 335 5.03 10.57 -13.90
C LEU A 335 6.42 11.22 -13.81
N ASP A 336 7.42 10.48 -13.27
CA ASP A 336 8.81 10.94 -13.20
C ASP A 336 9.45 11.06 -14.59
N GLU A 337 9.05 10.19 -15.53
CA GLU A 337 9.60 10.19 -16.90
C GLU A 337 9.16 11.38 -17.73
N VAL A 338 7.93 11.89 -17.50
CA VAL A 338 7.38 13.03 -18.24
C VAL A 338 7.63 14.37 -17.57
N ALA A 339 8.05 14.38 -16.30
CA ALA A 339 8.36 15.59 -15.55
C ALA A 339 9.55 16.36 -16.13
N ASN A 340 9.56 17.68 -15.95
CA ASN A 340 10.65 18.56 -16.37
C ASN A 340 11.97 18.23 -15.66
N ALA A 341 11.88 17.92 -14.36
CA ALA A 341 13.01 17.40 -13.59
C ALA A 341 12.54 16.38 -12.55
N ARG A 342 13.34 15.35 -12.38
CA ARG A 342 13.14 14.30 -11.41
C ARG A 342 14.21 14.34 -10.32
N PHE A 343 13.77 14.07 -9.09
CA PHE A 343 14.63 13.91 -7.93
C PHE A 343 14.21 12.65 -7.18
N ASP A 344 15.15 12.02 -6.48
CA ASP A 344 14.87 10.76 -5.77
C ASP A 344 14.07 10.94 -4.46
N THR A 345 14.12 12.14 -3.87
CA THR A 345 13.47 12.44 -2.58
C THR A 345 12.96 13.88 -2.53
N PRO A 346 11.96 14.18 -1.69
CA PRO A 346 11.51 15.55 -1.42
C PRO A 346 12.63 16.50 -1.02
N SER A 347 13.56 16.05 -0.15
CA SER A 347 14.70 16.84 0.29
C SER A 347 15.65 17.20 -0.87
N LYS A 348 15.81 16.32 -1.88
CA LYS A 348 16.60 16.65 -3.08
C LYS A 348 15.88 17.65 -3.99
N VAL A 349 14.55 17.67 -4.02
CA VAL A 349 13.78 18.67 -4.79
C VAL A 349 14.06 20.06 -4.24
N ILE A 350 13.86 20.27 -2.93
CA ILE A 350 14.06 21.59 -2.33
C ILE A 350 15.54 22.04 -2.41
N ALA A 351 16.48 21.12 -2.25
CA ALA A 351 17.91 21.42 -2.46
C ALA A 351 18.21 21.83 -3.92
N GLY A 352 17.53 21.22 -4.91
CA GLY A 352 17.64 21.60 -6.31
C GLY A 352 17.09 23.00 -6.61
N ILE A 353 15.97 23.37 -5.99
CA ILE A 353 15.39 24.70 -6.03
C ILE A 353 16.38 25.71 -5.44
N GLU A 354 16.84 25.49 -4.22
CA GLU A 354 17.82 26.35 -3.53
C GLU A 354 19.11 26.51 -4.35
N HIS A 355 19.64 25.41 -4.90
CA HIS A 355 20.83 25.45 -5.74
C HIS A 355 20.65 26.41 -6.93
N THR A 356 19.49 26.37 -7.58
CA THR A 356 19.18 27.25 -8.70
C THR A 356 19.15 28.71 -8.27
N ILE A 357 18.46 29.03 -7.18
CA ILE A 357 18.38 30.38 -6.60
C ILE A 357 19.78 30.91 -6.26
N VAL A 358 20.58 30.12 -5.54
CA VAL A 358 21.97 30.49 -5.17
C VAL A 358 22.83 30.72 -6.41
N LYS A 359 22.72 29.86 -7.41
CA LYS A 359 23.44 30.02 -8.67
C LYS A 359 23.07 31.34 -9.36
N ARG A 360 21.77 31.65 -9.45
CA ARG A 360 21.29 32.89 -10.06
C ARG A 360 21.74 34.13 -9.30
N THR A 361 21.68 34.09 -7.98
CA THR A 361 22.17 35.17 -7.14
C THR A 361 23.66 35.46 -7.39
N ARG A 362 24.49 34.41 -7.50
CA ARG A 362 25.92 34.54 -7.81
C ARG A 362 26.15 35.12 -9.21
N GLU A 363 25.41 34.64 -10.21
CA GLU A 363 25.49 35.16 -11.59
C GLU A 363 25.09 36.63 -11.66
N ALA A 364 23.97 37.02 -10.99
CA ALA A 364 23.51 38.41 -10.94
C ALA A 364 24.54 39.32 -10.25
N LYS A 365 25.13 38.87 -9.13
CA LYS A 365 26.18 39.62 -8.43
C LYS A 365 27.41 39.81 -9.30
N ALA A 366 27.89 38.75 -9.96
CA ALA A 366 29.03 38.84 -10.87
C ALA A 366 28.77 39.78 -12.05
N MET A 367 27.56 39.76 -12.61
CA MET A 367 27.16 40.66 -13.67
C MET A 367 27.12 42.11 -13.20
N PHE A 368 26.55 42.36 -12.01
CA PHE A 368 26.52 43.72 -11.42
C PHE A 368 27.96 44.26 -11.16
N GLU A 369 28.85 43.45 -10.60
CA GLU A 369 30.24 43.81 -10.39
C GLU A 369 30.94 44.13 -11.72
N PHE A 370 30.72 43.31 -12.76
CA PHE A 370 31.26 43.52 -14.08
C PHE A 370 30.75 44.86 -14.71
N VAL A 371 29.44 45.11 -14.63
CA VAL A 371 28.85 46.37 -15.15
C VAL A 371 29.41 47.59 -14.42
N THR A 372 29.47 47.51 -13.07
CA THR A 372 30.01 48.58 -12.24
C THR A 372 31.50 48.88 -12.55
N GLN A 373 32.32 47.83 -12.68
CA GLN A 373 33.72 47.98 -13.04
C GLN A 373 33.90 48.59 -14.43
N ARG A 374 33.11 48.14 -15.42
CA ARG A 374 33.10 48.73 -16.77
C ARG A 374 32.71 50.20 -16.79
N ALA A 375 31.65 50.56 -16.06
CA ALA A 375 31.16 51.90 -15.94
C ALA A 375 32.19 52.83 -15.33
N THR A 376 32.84 52.40 -14.18
CA THR A 376 33.87 53.14 -13.52
C THR A 376 35.08 53.35 -14.45
N HIS A 377 35.56 52.31 -15.12
CA HIS A 377 36.67 52.43 -16.06
C HIS A 377 36.35 53.38 -17.25
N SER A 378 35.13 53.32 -17.78
CA SER A 378 34.70 54.22 -18.83
C SER A 378 34.66 55.69 -18.39
N LEU A 379 34.15 55.94 -17.16
CA LEU A 379 34.16 57.28 -16.55
C LEU A 379 35.55 57.83 -16.34
N GLU A 380 36.47 57.01 -15.80
CA GLU A 380 37.89 57.39 -15.61
C GLU A 380 38.56 57.71 -16.96
N ARG A 381 38.32 56.89 -17.97
CA ARG A 381 38.84 57.12 -19.34
C ARG A 381 38.29 58.44 -19.90
N SER A 382 37.02 58.71 -19.76
CA SER A 382 36.40 59.96 -20.22
C SER A 382 36.94 61.17 -19.48
N ARG A 383 37.11 61.08 -18.14
CA ARG A 383 37.73 62.13 -17.33
C ARG A 383 39.15 62.42 -17.78
N ARG A 384 40.00 61.39 -17.97
CA ARG A 384 41.39 61.56 -18.46
C ARG A 384 41.40 62.25 -19.83
N MET A 385 40.54 61.84 -20.74
CA MET A 385 40.41 62.41 -22.05
C MET A 385 39.98 63.87 -22.01
N THR A 386 38.98 64.21 -21.18
CA THR A 386 38.54 65.59 -20.95
C THR A 386 39.65 66.44 -20.38
N THR A 387 40.39 65.95 -19.38
CA THR A 387 41.52 66.66 -18.79
C THR A 387 42.65 66.91 -19.83
N GLN A 388 42.98 65.91 -20.65
CA GLN A 388 43.96 66.03 -21.72
C GLN A 388 43.54 67.09 -22.75
N ILE A 389 42.28 67.08 -23.19
CA ILE A 389 41.75 68.09 -24.12
C ILE A 389 41.83 69.49 -23.49
N TYR A 390 41.39 69.64 -22.24
CA TYR A 390 41.45 70.90 -21.50
C TYR A 390 42.88 71.43 -21.40
N THR A 391 43.83 70.60 -21.01
CA THR A 391 45.26 70.99 -20.94
C THR A 391 45.82 71.34 -22.31
N ALA A 392 45.46 70.62 -23.36
CA ALA A 392 45.91 70.94 -24.72
C ALA A 392 45.34 72.29 -25.22
N VAL A 393 44.10 72.62 -24.90
CA VAL A 393 43.49 73.91 -25.23
C VAL A 393 44.18 75.03 -24.46
N GLU A 394 44.48 74.90 -23.16
CA GLU A 394 45.20 75.90 -22.37
C GLU A 394 46.62 76.14 -22.89
N THR A 395 47.32 75.07 -23.27
CA THR A 395 48.75 75.22 -23.76
C THR A 395 48.81 75.70 -25.18
N GLY A 396 47.79 75.47 -26.02
CA GLY A 396 47.70 76.01 -27.40
C GLY A 396 47.18 77.46 -27.53
N ALA A 397 46.62 77.99 -26.44
CA ALA A 397 46.10 79.35 -26.35
C ALA A 397 47.15 80.36 -25.78
N ARG A 398 48.33 79.90 -25.46
CA ARG A 398 49.50 80.70 -25.16
C ARG A 398 50.46 80.73 -26.36
#